data_1bba4ff5bd0ce71f251d68134aca1ffe
#
_entry.id   1bba4ff5bd0ce71f251d68134aca1ffe
#
_cell.length_a   1.000
_cell.length_b   1.000
_cell.length_c   1.000
_cell.angle_alpha   90.00
_cell.angle_beta   90.00
_cell.angle_gamma   90.00
#
_symmetry.space_group_name_H-M   'P 1'
#
loop_
_entity.id
_entity.type
_entity.pdbx_description
1 polymer ?
#
loop_
_entity_poly.entity_id
_entity_poly.type
_entity_poly.pdbx_seq_one_letter_code
_entity_poly.pdbx_strand_id
1 'polypeptide(L)'
;KWVALSNTTLGMLLATIDGSIVLIAMPDIFRGIDLDPLQPGNSFYLLWMILGFLVVSSVLVVSLGRLGDLYGRVRMYNLGFVVYTLASLLLTIDWLHGRAGADYLIGFRILQGISAAFLIANSVAILTDAFPANQRGLALGINNVVGISGMFIGLVLGGVLAPISWRLIFLVSVPFGLAGTVWSYRSLREIGVRSRAPIDWPGNLTFASGLILVMIGIT
;
A
#
# COMPACT_ATOMS: atom_id res chain seq x y z
N LYS A 1 -2.87 -3.68 -23.95
CA LYS A 1 -1.64 -3.45 -23.19
C LYS A 1 -1.60 -2.08 -22.53
N TRP A 2 -1.92 -0.99 -23.25
CA TRP A 2 -1.90 0.37 -22.69
C TRP A 2 -2.92 0.59 -21.58
N VAL A 3 -4.10 -0.04 -21.67
CA VAL A 3 -5.10 -0.04 -20.59
C VAL A 3 -4.57 -0.75 -19.34
N ALA A 4 -3.84 -1.85 -19.50
CA ALA A 4 -3.19 -2.52 -18.38
C ALA A 4 -2.15 -1.59 -17.72
N LEU A 5 -1.31 -0.93 -18.52
CA LEU A 5 -0.31 0.01 -18.01
C LEU A 5 -0.96 1.17 -17.22
N SER A 6 -1.95 1.85 -17.80
CA SER A 6 -2.57 3.00 -17.13
C SER A 6 -3.32 2.60 -15.85
N ASN A 7 -3.90 1.41 -15.80
CA ASN A 7 -4.54 0.92 -14.58
C ASN A 7 -3.51 0.51 -13.52
N THR A 8 -2.45 -0.21 -13.91
CA THR A 8 -1.40 -0.62 -12.96
C THR A 8 -0.59 0.56 -12.43
N THR A 9 -0.37 1.60 -13.25
CA THR A 9 0.25 2.84 -12.80
C THR A 9 -0.64 3.59 -11.79
N LEU A 10 -1.97 3.52 -11.91
CA LEU A 10 -2.88 4.08 -10.90
C LEU A 10 -2.74 3.37 -9.55
N GLY A 11 -2.67 2.03 -9.53
CA GLY A 11 -2.44 1.28 -8.30
C GLY A 11 -1.07 1.56 -7.66
N MET A 12 -0.03 1.69 -8.49
CA MET A 12 1.30 2.06 -8.04
C MET A 12 1.33 3.48 -7.47
N LEU A 13 0.71 4.42 -8.16
CA LEU A 13 0.57 5.81 -7.70
C LEU A 13 -0.13 5.88 -6.34
N LEU A 14 -1.25 5.18 -6.19
CA LEU A 14 -2.02 5.14 -4.95
C LEU A 14 -1.18 4.63 -3.77
N ALA A 15 -0.48 3.50 -3.95
CA ALA A 15 0.34 2.91 -2.90
C ALA A 15 1.54 3.81 -2.49
N THR A 16 2.15 4.52 -3.46
CA THR A 16 3.31 5.37 -3.21
C THR A 16 2.93 6.74 -2.63
N ILE A 17 1.81 7.33 -3.05
CA ILE A 17 1.25 8.54 -2.44
C ILE A 17 0.98 8.27 -0.96
N ASP A 18 0.29 7.18 -0.64
CA ASP A 18 -0.09 6.87 0.73
C ASP A 18 1.13 6.60 1.63
N GLY A 19 2.14 5.92 1.11
CA GLY A 19 3.39 5.69 1.86
C GLY A 19 4.11 6.98 2.24
N SER A 20 4.04 8.02 1.40
CA SER A 20 4.74 9.28 1.61
C SER A 20 3.89 10.37 2.27
N ILE A 21 2.59 10.41 2.05
CA ILE A 21 1.69 11.43 2.57
C ILE A 21 1.66 11.41 4.11
N VAL A 22 1.68 10.23 4.71
CA VAL A 22 1.67 10.04 6.16
C VAL A 22 2.95 10.55 6.83
N LEU A 23 4.11 10.47 6.14
CA LEU A 23 5.39 10.96 6.68
C LEU A 23 5.32 12.46 7.04
N ILE A 24 4.75 13.26 6.15
CA ILE A 24 4.62 14.73 6.38
C ILE A 24 3.46 15.01 7.35
N ALA A 25 2.38 14.24 7.28
CA ALA A 25 1.18 14.45 8.08
C ALA A 25 1.31 13.98 9.53
N MET A 26 2.40 13.29 9.88
CA MET A 26 2.61 12.67 11.20
C MET A 26 2.31 13.63 12.38
N PRO A 27 2.86 14.87 12.44
CA PRO A 27 2.59 15.77 13.55
C PRO A 27 1.10 16.13 13.68
N ASP A 28 0.39 16.25 12.55
CA ASP A 28 -1.02 16.62 12.53
C ASP A 28 -1.92 15.44 12.91
N ILE A 29 -1.54 14.21 12.52
CA ILE A 29 -2.21 12.98 12.96
C ILE A 29 -2.13 12.86 14.48
N PHE A 30 -0.92 12.95 15.06
CA PHE A 30 -0.74 12.78 16.50
C PHE A 30 -1.42 13.89 17.31
N ARG A 31 -1.41 15.14 16.82
CA ARG A 31 -2.23 16.21 17.41
C ARG A 31 -3.72 15.90 17.33
N GLY A 32 -4.17 15.37 16.19
CA GLY A 32 -5.58 15.06 15.95
C GLY A 32 -6.16 13.92 16.79
N ILE A 33 -5.31 13.03 17.30
CA ILE A 33 -5.70 11.96 18.25
C ILE A 33 -5.32 12.28 19.70
N ASP A 34 -4.86 13.50 19.99
CA ASP A 34 -4.45 13.94 21.33
C ASP A 34 -3.37 13.05 21.96
N LEU A 35 -2.37 12.64 21.18
CA LEU A 35 -1.25 11.82 21.62
C LEU A 35 0.07 12.53 21.33
N ASP A 36 0.87 12.79 22.37
CA ASP A 36 2.23 13.29 22.18
C ASP A 36 3.19 12.12 21.94
N PRO A 37 3.73 11.96 20.71
CA PRO A 37 4.60 10.85 20.36
C PRO A 37 6.00 10.95 21.00
N LEU A 38 6.39 12.13 21.51
CA LEU A 38 7.71 12.35 22.10
C LEU A 38 7.72 12.06 23.60
N GLN A 39 6.58 11.84 24.23
CA GLN A 39 6.52 11.40 25.62
C GLN A 39 7.12 10.01 25.81
N PRO A 40 7.82 9.75 26.93
CA PRO A 40 8.34 8.43 27.24
C PRO A 40 7.25 7.35 27.15
N GLY A 41 7.50 6.30 26.36
CA GLY A 41 6.57 5.18 26.12
C GLY A 41 5.62 5.37 24.95
N ASN A 42 5.65 6.49 24.23
CA ASN A 42 4.80 6.72 23.04
C ASN A 42 5.60 6.65 21.71
N SER A 43 6.91 6.62 21.72
CA SER A 43 7.75 6.54 20.52
C SER A 43 7.45 5.29 19.66
N PHE A 44 6.98 4.21 20.29
CA PHE A 44 6.47 3.03 19.60
C PHE A 44 5.39 3.36 18.58
N TYR A 45 4.42 4.19 18.93
CA TYR A 45 3.30 4.56 18.03
C TYR A 45 3.79 5.35 16.81
N LEU A 46 4.76 6.27 17.02
CA LEU A 46 5.35 7.05 15.94
C LEU A 46 6.04 6.13 14.91
N LEU A 47 6.84 5.20 15.39
CA LEU A 47 7.57 4.28 14.53
C LEU A 47 6.63 3.31 13.81
N TRP A 48 5.68 2.69 14.51
CA TRP A 48 4.78 1.70 13.92
C TRP A 48 3.72 2.29 13.01
N MET A 49 3.39 3.57 13.13
CA MET A 49 2.54 4.27 12.16
C MET A 49 3.15 4.23 10.75
N ILE A 50 4.48 4.34 10.63
CA ILE A 50 5.21 4.27 9.36
C ILE A 50 5.57 2.80 9.05
N LEU A 51 6.22 2.14 10.00
CA LEU A 51 6.77 0.80 9.80
C LEU A 51 5.68 -0.24 9.59
N GLY A 52 4.52 -0.11 10.23
CA GLY A 52 3.38 -1.00 10.04
C GLY A 52 2.98 -1.15 8.57
N PHE A 53 2.96 -0.04 7.82
CA PHE A 53 2.71 -0.07 6.38
C PHE A 53 3.92 -0.59 5.59
N LEU A 54 5.11 -0.03 5.81
CA LEU A 54 6.31 -0.31 5.00
C LEU A 54 6.80 -1.75 5.18
N VAL A 55 6.90 -2.22 6.42
CA VAL A 55 7.38 -3.58 6.71
C VAL A 55 6.42 -4.61 6.16
N VAL A 56 5.13 -4.45 6.44
CA VAL A 56 4.11 -5.40 5.99
C VAL A 56 4.04 -5.44 4.46
N SER A 57 4.07 -4.29 3.79
CA SER A 57 4.06 -4.25 2.33
C SER A 57 5.30 -4.92 1.74
N SER A 58 6.49 -4.65 2.29
CA SER A 58 7.76 -5.22 1.79
C SER A 58 7.85 -6.73 2.00
N VAL A 59 7.45 -7.21 3.19
CA VAL A 59 7.47 -8.64 3.53
C VAL A 59 6.50 -9.43 2.66
N LEU A 60 5.30 -8.90 2.46
CA LEU A 60 4.23 -9.65 1.81
C LEU A 60 4.25 -9.55 0.27
N VAL A 61 5.01 -8.62 -0.31
CA VAL A 61 5.05 -8.44 -1.77
C VAL A 61 5.36 -9.74 -2.51
N VAL A 62 6.31 -10.53 -2.03
CA VAL A 62 6.71 -11.81 -2.65
C VAL A 62 5.60 -12.85 -2.49
N SER A 63 5.08 -13.01 -1.27
CA SER A 63 4.02 -13.99 -0.96
C SER A 63 2.72 -13.69 -1.69
N LEU A 64 2.31 -12.41 -1.73
CA LEU A 64 1.07 -11.99 -2.37
C LEU A 64 1.19 -11.94 -3.90
N GLY A 65 2.39 -11.74 -4.44
CA GLY A 65 2.67 -11.98 -5.85
C GLY A 65 2.46 -13.46 -6.23
N ARG A 66 2.92 -14.37 -5.38
CA ARG A 66 2.72 -15.80 -5.57
C ARG A 66 1.25 -16.21 -5.48
N LEU A 67 0.47 -15.59 -4.59
CA LEU A 67 -0.99 -15.76 -4.56
C LEU A 67 -1.64 -15.32 -5.88
N GLY A 68 -1.13 -14.24 -6.50
CA GLY A 68 -1.55 -13.82 -7.83
C GLY A 68 -1.33 -14.88 -8.90
N ASP A 69 -0.19 -15.57 -8.87
CA ASP A 69 0.12 -16.66 -9.82
C ASP A 69 -0.82 -17.87 -9.63
N LEU A 70 -1.27 -18.15 -8.40
CA LEU A 70 -2.16 -19.27 -8.10
C LEU A 70 -3.64 -18.98 -8.39
N TYR A 71 -4.12 -17.82 -7.92
CA TYR A 71 -5.54 -17.49 -7.91
C TYR A 71 -5.96 -16.54 -9.03
N GLY A 72 -4.99 -15.93 -9.70
CA GLY A 72 -5.17 -14.96 -10.79
C GLY A 72 -4.68 -13.58 -10.39
N ARG A 73 -3.82 -13.01 -11.22
CA ARG A 73 -3.13 -11.73 -10.98
C ARG A 73 -4.09 -10.57 -10.92
N VAL A 74 -5.06 -10.52 -11.86
CA VAL A 74 -6.07 -9.47 -11.90
C VAL A 74 -7.04 -9.58 -10.71
N ARG A 75 -7.37 -10.79 -10.29
CA ARG A 75 -8.23 -11.00 -9.11
C ARG A 75 -7.58 -10.50 -7.84
N MET A 76 -6.30 -10.86 -7.62
CA MET A 76 -5.55 -10.43 -6.43
C MET A 76 -5.28 -8.93 -6.46
N TYR A 77 -5.05 -8.36 -7.63
CA TYR A 77 -4.91 -6.93 -7.84
C TYR A 77 -6.21 -6.17 -7.47
N ASN A 78 -7.36 -6.66 -7.94
CA ASN A 78 -8.67 -6.09 -7.60
C ASN A 78 -8.97 -6.18 -6.10
N LEU A 79 -8.64 -7.32 -5.48
CA LEU A 79 -8.75 -7.48 -4.03
C LEU A 79 -7.91 -6.42 -3.30
N GLY A 80 -6.68 -6.17 -3.80
CA GLY A 80 -5.82 -5.11 -3.30
C GLY A 80 -6.51 -3.75 -3.31
N PHE A 81 -7.13 -3.33 -4.42
CA PHE A 81 -7.87 -2.07 -4.48
C PHE A 81 -9.03 -1.99 -3.50
N VAL A 82 -9.84 -3.06 -3.42
CA VAL A 82 -11.01 -3.09 -2.51
C VAL A 82 -10.58 -2.96 -1.07
N VAL A 83 -9.62 -3.80 -0.63
CA VAL A 83 -9.13 -3.78 0.76
C VAL A 83 -8.45 -2.45 1.08
N TYR A 84 -7.68 -1.91 0.14
CA TYR A 84 -7.02 -0.62 0.29
C TYR A 84 -8.05 0.51 0.50
N THR A 85 -9.08 0.56 -0.34
CA THR A 85 -10.13 1.58 -0.28
C THR A 85 -10.91 1.50 1.03
N LEU A 86 -11.25 0.28 1.46
CA LEU A 86 -11.94 0.06 2.74
C LEU A 86 -11.07 0.48 3.94
N ALA A 87 -9.79 0.10 3.94
CA ALA A 87 -8.87 0.50 5.00
C ALA A 87 -8.70 2.03 5.05
N SER A 88 -8.58 2.70 3.90
CA SER A 88 -8.49 4.16 3.82
C SER A 88 -9.75 4.85 4.34
N LEU A 89 -10.93 4.30 4.01
CA LEU A 89 -12.20 4.81 4.54
C LEU A 89 -12.28 4.67 6.06
N LEU A 90 -11.88 3.51 6.60
CA LEU A 90 -11.88 3.25 8.03
C LEU A 90 -10.89 4.15 8.77
N LEU A 91 -9.71 4.41 8.22
CA LEU A 91 -8.76 5.38 8.76
C LEU A 91 -9.32 6.81 8.79
N THR A 92 -10.16 7.18 7.82
CA THR A 92 -10.79 8.51 7.76
C THR A 92 -11.82 8.72 8.87
N ILE A 93 -12.52 7.66 9.29
CA ILE A 93 -13.62 7.73 10.28
C ILE A 93 -13.17 7.42 11.71
N ASP A 94 -11.87 7.40 11.98
CA ASP A 94 -11.36 7.19 13.33
C ASP A 94 -11.88 8.29 14.28
N TRP A 95 -12.53 7.85 15.38
CA TRP A 95 -13.06 8.71 16.44
C TRP A 95 -12.33 8.49 17.77
N LEU A 96 -11.35 7.59 17.81
CA LEU A 96 -10.60 7.26 19.00
C LEU A 96 -9.49 8.29 19.25
N HIS A 97 -9.11 8.44 20.50
CA HIS A 97 -8.07 9.38 20.94
C HIS A 97 -7.00 8.68 21.77
N GLY A 98 -5.87 9.33 21.95
CA GLY A 98 -4.76 8.80 22.71
C GLY A 98 -4.20 7.51 22.12
N ARG A 99 -3.80 6.59 22.97
CA ARG A 99 -3.22 5.30 22.58
C ARG A 99 -4.19 4.43 21.79
N ALA A 100 -5.48 4.44 22.14
CA ALA A 100 -6.50 3.67 21.42
C ALA A 100 -6.65 4.14 19.97
N GLY A 101 -6.59 5.46 19.71
CA GLY A 101 -6.57 6.02 18.36
C GLY A 101 -5.32 5.61 17.59
N ALA A 102 -4.15 5.66 18.24
CA ALA A 102 -2.90 5.23 17.62
C ALA A 102 -2.92 3.73 17.26
N ASP A 103 -3.40 2.85 18.15
CA ASP A 103 -3.54 1.42 17.89
C ASP A 103 -4.48 1.14 16.73
N TYR A 104 -5.61 1.85 16.67
CA TYR A 104 -6.57 1.77 15.56
C TYR A 104 -5.91 2.15 14.24
N LEU A 105 -5.24 3.30 14.20
CA LEU A 105 -4.55 3.77 12.99
C LEU A 105 -3.46 2.79 12.55
N ILE A 106 -2.62 2.29 13.46
CA ILE A 106 -1.59 1.29 13.15
C ILE A 106 -2.21 0.02 12.58
N GLY A 107 -3.28 -0.49 13.18
CA GLY A 107 -3.97 -1.69 12.69
C GLY A 107 -4.44 -1.55 11.25
N PHE A 108 -5.07 -0.44 10.90
CA PHE A 108 -5.52 -0.19 9.52
C PHE A 108 -4.38 0.20 8.57
N ARG A 109 -3.28 0.77 9.05
CA ARG A 109 -2.04 0.96 8.28
C ARG A 109 -1.40 -0.39 7.91
N ILE A 110 -1.43 -1.37 8.80
CA ILE A 110 -1.02 -2.74 8.48
C ILE A 110 -1.92 -3.32 7.37
N LEU A 111 -3.23 -3.13 7.46
CA LEU A 111 -4.17 -3.60 6.43
C LEU A 111 -3.94 -2.89 5.08
N GLN A 112 -3.64 -1.58 5.08
CA GLN A 112 -3.20 -0.87 3.88
C GLN A 112 -1.89 -1.42 3.33
N GLY A 113 -0.92 -1.78 4.18
CA GLY A 113 0.33 -2.41 3.79
C GLY A 113 0.13 -3.76 3.09
N ILE A 114 -0.78 -4.59 3.59
CA ILE A 114 -1.18 -5.86 2.93
C ILE A 114 -1.76 -5.58 1.55
N SER A 115 -2.67 -4.63 1.45
CA SER A 115 -3.31 -4.29 0.17
C SER A 115 -2.35 -3.63 -0.83
N ALA A 116 -1.42 -2.80 -0.36
CA ALA A 116 -0.36 -2.22 -1.20
C ALA A 116 0.55 -3.32 -1.78
N ALA A 117 0.88 -4.35 -0.98
CA ALA A 117 1.65 -5.49 -1.47
C ALA A 117 0.90 -6.25 -2.59
N PHE A 118 -0.42 -6.43 -2.49
CA PHE A 118 -1.23 -6.98 -3.60
C PHE A 118 -1.16 -6.11 -4.85
N LEU A 119 -1.27 -4.78 -4.70
CA LEU A 119 -1.22 -3.84 -5.82
C LEU A 119 0.15 -3.86 -6.50
N ILE A 120 1.23 -3.74 -5.72
CA ILE A 120 2.61 -3.65 -6.23
C ILE A 120 3.02 -4.94 -6.93
N ALA A 121 2.88 -6.09 -6.26
CA ALA A 121 3.30 -7.38 -6.78
C ALA A 121 2.55 -7.76 -8.07
N ASN A 122 1.23 -7.63 -8.06
CA ASN A 122 0.41 -8.02 -9.20
C ASN A 122 0.45 -7.00 -10.33
N SER A 123 0.74 -5.70 -10.06
CA SER A 123 0.99 -4.69 -11.09
C SER A 123 2.12 -5.10 -12.04
N VAL A 124 3.28 -5.46 -11.47
CA VAL A 124 4.44 -5.92 -12.24
C VAL A 124 4.10 -7.18 -13.05
N ALA A 125 3.41 -8.13 -12.43
CA ALA A 125 3.00 -9.38 -13.08
C ALA A 125 2.02 -9.15 -14.24
N ILE A 126 1.00 -8.30 -14.05
CA ILE A 126 0.03 -7.92 -15.09
C ILE A 126 0.73 -7.24 -16.26
N LEU A 127 1.71 -6.36 -16.01
CA LEU A 127 2.47 -5.69 -17.06
C LEU A 127 3.33 -6.67 -17.86
N THR A 128 3.96 -7.63 -17.20
CA THR A 128 4.76 -8.65 -17.88
C THR A 128 3.94 -9.58 -18.77
N ASP A 129 2.67 -9.82 -18.40
CA ASP A 129 1.72 -10.59 -19.24
C ASP A 129 1.18 -9.77 -20.42
N ALA A 130 0.91 -8.49 -20.20
CA ALA A 130 0.27 -7.62 -21.19
C ALA A 130 1.24 -7.11 -22.28
N PHE A 131 2.56 -7.07 -21.99
CA PHE A 131 3.56 -6.53 -22.89
C PHE A 131 4.50 -7.61 -23.45
N PRO A 132 4.82 -7.56 -24.78
CA PRO A 132 5.82 -8.44 -25.35
C PRO A 132 7.23 -8.16 -24.76
N ALA A 133 8.10 -9.17 -24.80
CA ALA A 133 9.40 -9.13 -24.12
C ALA A 133 10.24 -7.87 -24.43
N ASN A 134 10.22 -7.41 -25.67
CA ASN A 134 10.95 -6.21 -26.14
C ASN A 134 10.35 -4.88 -25.63
N GLN A 135 9.18 -4.85 -25.02
CA GLN A 135 8.50 -3.65 -24.50
C GLN A 135 8.29 -3.69 -22.99
N ARG A 136 8.62 -4.80 -22.32
CA ARG A 136 8.44 -4.92 -20.85
C ARG A 136 9.25 -3.90 -20.08
N GLY A 137 10.52 -3.66 -20.51
CA GLY A 137 11.37 -2.65 -19.88
C GLY A 137 10.75 -1.25 -19.90
N LEU A 138 10.15 -0.86 -21.04
CA LEU A 138 9.45 0.41 -21.15
C LEU A 138 8.23 0.49 -20.19
N ALA A 139 7.40 -0.57 -20.17
CA ALA A 139 6.20 -0.60 -19.33
C ALA A 139 6.56 -0.53 -17.84
N LEU A 140 7.55 -1.31 -17.41
CA LEU A 140 8.03 -1.30 -16.02
C LEU A 140 8.73 0.02 -15.67
N GLY A 141 9.47 0.60 -16.61
CA GLY A 141 10.09 1.91 -16.45
C GLY A 141 9.06 3.01 -16.21
N ILE A 142 7.98 3.06 -17.01
CA ILE A 142 6.89 4.01 -16.82
C ILE A 142 6.22 3.79 -15.46
N ASN A 143 5.95 2.55 -15.10
CA ASN A 143 5.34 2.22 -13.80
C ASN A 143 6.19 2.70 -12.61
N ASN A 144 7.52 2.53 -12.69
CA ASN A 144 8.45 3.01 -11.66
C ASN A 144 8.52 4.54 -11.61
N VAL A 145 8.56 5.23 -12.75
CA VAL A 145 8.53 6.70 -12.80
C VAL A 145 7.27 7.23 -12.15
N VAL A 146 6.11 6.63 -12.42
CA VAL A 146 4.85 7.00 -11.76
C VAL A 146 4.91 6.74 -10.25
N GLY A 147 5.52 5.64 -9.81
CA GLY A 147 5.74 5.37 -8.38
C GLY A 147 6.58 6.45 -7.70
N ILE A 148 7.69 6.86 -8.31
CA ILE A 148 8.53 7.95 -7.79
C ILE A 148 7.76 9.27 -7.78
N SER A 149 7.02 9.58 -8.85
CA SER A 149 6.18 10.78 -8.90
C SER A 149 5.11 10.78 -7.82
N GLY A 150 4.55 9.60 -7.51
CA GLY A 150 3.59 9.42 -6.42
C GLY A 150 4.17 9.79 -5.06
N MET A 151 5.43 9.43 -4.79
CA MET A 151 6.09 9.83 -3.54
C MET A 151 6.16 11.35 -3.39
N PHE A 152 6.56 12.09 -4.45
CA PHE A 152 6.59 13.54 -4.42
C PHE A 152 5.19 14.15 -4.27
N ILE A 153 4.21 13.65 -5.02
CA ILE A 153 2.82 14.08 -4.92
C ILE A 153 2.29 13.87 -3.50
N GLY A 154 2.59 12.72 -2.89
CA GLY A 154 2.16 12.42 -1.52
C GLY A 154 2.74 13.39 -0.50
N LEU A 155 4.03 13.74 -0.61
CA LEU A 155 4.65 14.75 0.28
C LEU A 155 3.95 16.10 0.15
N VAL A 156 3.66 16.56 -1.07
CA VAL A 156 2.97 17.83 -1.30
C VAL A 156 1.54 17.78 -0.76
N LEU A 157 0.80 16.72 -1.07
CA LEU A 157 -0.57 16.54 -0.58
C LEU A 157 -0.61 16.46 0.95
N GLY A 158 0.35 15.77 1.57
CA GLY A 158 0.47 15.69 3.03
C GLY A 158 0.66 17.07 3.65
N GLY A 159 1.58 17.88 3.11
CA GLY A 159 1.82 19.24 3.59
C GLY A 159 0.63 20.20 3.43
N VAL A 160 -0.22 19.99 2.42
CA VAL A 160 -1.38 20.85 2.15
C VAL A 160 -2.62 20.38 2.92
N LEU A 161 -2.87 19.07 2.96
CA LEU A 161 -4.12 18.52 3.52
C LEU A 161 -4.06 18.30 5.03
N ALA A 162 -2.92 17.90 5.57
CA ALA A 162 -2.82 17.56 6.99
C ALA A 162 -3.12 18.74 7.92
N PRO A 163 -2.66 20.00 7.67
CA PRO A 163 -3.01 21.15 8.49
C PRO A 163 -4.51 21.50 8.46
N ILE A 164 -5.21 21.16 7.37
CA ILE A 164 -6.67 21.39 7.24
C ILE A 164 -7.41 20.35 8.07
N SER A 165 -7.11 19.08 7.83
CA SER A 165 -7.58 17.94 8.62
C SER A 165 -6.73 16.72 8.27
N TRP A 166 -6.12 16.12 9.29
CA TRP A 166 -5.32 14.90 9.12
C TRP A 166 -6.11 13.74 8.47
N ARG A 167 -7.44 13.72 8.63
CA ARG A 167 -8.32 12.72 8.01
C ARG A 167 -8.34 12.80 6.48
N LEU A 168 -8.10 13.98 5.92
CA LEU A 168 -8.10 14.20 4.46
C LEU A 168 -6.98 13.43 3.77
N ILE A 169 -5.88 13.14 4.45
CA ILE A 169 -4.77 12.38 3.87
C ILE A 169 -5.19 10.93 3.51
N PHE A 170 -6.07 10.35 4.31
CA PHE A 170 -6.64 9.03 4.02
C PHE A 170 -7.82 9.13 3.06
N LEU A 171 -8.65 10.16 3.21
CA LEU A 171 -9.83 10.37 2.36
C LEU A 171 -9.45 10.58 0.90
N VAL A 172 -8.33 11.25 0.61
CA VAL A 172 -7.86 11.47 -0.77
C VAL A 172 -7.60 10.17 -1.52
N SER A 173 -7.22 9.11 -0.81
CA SER A 173 -6.99 7.79 -1.40
C SER A 173 -8.29 7.06 -1.78
N VAL A 174 -9.43 7.39 -1.17
CA VAL A 174 -10.71 6.71 -1.40
C VAL A 174 -11.23 6.88 -2.83
N PRO A 175 -11.33 8.09 -3.40
CA PRO A 175 -11.81 8.25 -4.78
C PRO A 175 -10.89 7.56 -5.80
N PHE A 176 -9.58 7.59 -5.61
CA PHE A 176 -8.63 6.88 -6.48
C PHE A 176 -8.76 5.36 -6.35
N GLY A 177 -8.94 4.85 -5.14
CA GLY A 177 -9.18 3.45 -4.88
C GLY A 177 -10.49 2.94 -5.49
N LEU A 178 -11.59 3.69 -5.36
CA LEU A 178 -12.86 3.39 -6.00
C LEU A 178 -12.76 3.42 -7.53
N ALA A 179 -12.16 4.47 -8.09
CA ALA A 179 -11.95 4.59 -9.53
C ALA A 179 -11.09 3.43 -10.06
N GLY A 180 -9.98 3.10 -9.36
CA GLY A 180 -9.11 1.99 -9.68
C GLY A 180 -9.83 0.65 -9.63
N THR A 181 -10.64 0.41 -8.60
CA THR A 181 -11.46 -0.80 -8.46
C THR A 181 -12.41 -0.95 -9.64
N VAL A 182 -13.25 0.05 -9.90
CA VAL A 182 -14.24 0.01 -10.98
C VAL A 182 -13.58 -0.16 -12.35
N TRP A 183 -12.50 0.59 -12.57
CA TRP A 183 -11.77 0.51 -13.84
C TRP A 183 -11.08 -0.83 -14.03
N SER A 184 -10.42 -1.36 -13.00
CA SER A 184 -9.76 -2.66 -13.08
C SER A 184 -10.76 -3.79 -13.36
N TYR A 185 -11.88 -3.83 -12.63
CA TYR A 185 -12.94 -4.82 -12.88
C TYR A 185 -13.51 -4.78 -14.29
N ARG A 186 -13.63 -3.59 -14.90
CA ARG A 186 -14.20 -3.42 -16.24
C ARG A 186 -13.20 -3.64 -17.37
N SER A 187 -11.93 -3.36 -17.15
CA SER A 187 -10.94 -3.23 -18.22
C SER A 187 -9.86 -4.30 -18.21
N LEU A 188 -9.50 -4.84 -17.03
CA LEU A 188 -8.48 -5.87 -16.95
C LEU A 188 -9.09 -7.27 -17.13
N ARG A 189 -8.36 -8.10 -17.88
CA ARG A 189 -8.72 -9.50 -18.11
C ARG A 189 -7.57 -10.38 -17.64
N GLU A 190 -7.90 -11.54 -17.09
CA GLU A 190 -6.92 -12.54 -16.71
C GLU A 190 -6.31 -13.15 -17.98
N ILE A 191 -5.06 -12.82 -18.28
CA ILE A 191 -4.33 -13.30 -19.47
C ILE A 191 -3.26 -14.31 -19.05
N GLY A 192 -2.75 -14.20 -17.83
CA GLY A 192 -1.67 -15.04 -17.30
C GLY A 192 -2.05 -16.50 -17.13
N VAL A 193 -1.10 -17.39 -17.36
CA VAL A 193 -1.26 -18.82 -17.08
C VAL A 193 -1.05 -19.02 -15.57
N ARG A 194 -2.03 -19.65 -14.91
CA ARG A 194 -1.95 -19.95 -13.47
C ARG A 194 -0.86 -20.99 -13.21
N SER A 195 0.03 -20.69 -12.28
CA SER A 195 1.04 -21.62 -11.84
C SER A 195 0.48 -22.53 -10.74
N ARG A 196 0.76 -23.83 -10.81
CA ARG A 196 0.38 -24.81 -9.75
C ARG A 196 1.50 -25.04 -8.74
N ALA A 197 2.62 -24.29 -8.83
CA ALA A 197 3.72 -24.47 -7.91
C ALA A 197 3.34 -24.02 -6.48
N PRO A 198 3.68 -24.77 -5.46
CA PRO A 198 3.30 -24.48 -4.07
C PRO A 198 3.91 -23.18 -3.57
N ILE A 199 3.28 -22.59 -2.55
CA ILE A 199 3.83 -21.43 -1.84
C ILE A 199 4.89 -21.96 -0.86
N ASP A 200 6.06 -21.34 -0.87
CA ASP A 200 7.10 -21.60 0.14
C ASP A 200 6.75 -20.87 1.45
N TRP A 201 5.86 -21.47 2.23
CA TRP A 201 5.47 -20.94 3.53
C TRP A 201 6.64 -20.84 4.51
N PRO A 202 7.54 -21.85 4.62
CA PRO A 202 8.70 -21.75 5.51
C PRO A 202 9.62 -20.58 5.13
N GLY A 203 9.94 -20.41 3.84
CA GLY A 203 10.77 -19.32 3.37
C GLY A 203 10.12 -17.95 3.63
N ASN A 204 8.83 -17.82 3.37
CA ASN A 204 8.09 -16.58 3.63
C ASN A 204 8.02 -16.24 5.13
N LEU A 205 7.78 -17.22 5.99
CA LEU A 205 7.74 -17.00 7.43
C LEU A 205 9.11 -16.66 8.01
N THR A 206 10.18 -17.31 7.56
CA THR A 206 11.54 -16.99 8.02
C THR A 206 11.98 -15.61 7.56
N PHE A 207 11.67 -15.22 6.32
CA PHE A 207 11.93 -13.88 5.81
C PHE A 207 11.14 -12.82 6.58
N ALA A 208 9.84 -13.03 6.78
CA ALA A 208 8.97 -12.12 7.50
C ALA A 208 9.42 -11.93 8.96
N SER A 209 9.65 -13.03 9.67
CA SER A 209 10.10 -12.98 11.07
C SER A 209 11.48 -12.37 11.20
N GLY A 210 12.41 -12.66 10.29
CA GLY A 210 13.74 -12.06 10.27
C GLY A 210 13.67 -10.55 10.12
N LEU A 211 12.87 -10.04 9.18
CA LEU A 211 12.71 -8.61 8.96
C LEU A 211 12.02 -7.91 10.15
N ILE A 212 10.97 -8.53 10.71
CA ILE A 212 10.29 -8.00 11.91
C ILE A 212 11.24 -7.96 13.11
N LEU A 213 12.03 -9.01 13.35
CA LEU A 213 12.99 -9.05 14.45
C LEU A 213 14.08 -7.97 14.30
N VAL A 214 14.59 -7.77 13.09
CA VAL A 214 15.53 -6.67 12.81
C VAL A 214 14.89 -5.31 13.12
N MET A 215 13.64 -5.09 12.71
CA MET A 215 12.92 -3.84 12.99
C MET A 215 12.67 -3.63 14.48
N ILE A 216 12.25 -4.66 15.21
CA ILE A 216 12.08 -4.58 16.67
C ILE A 216 13.42 -4.33 17.38
N GLY A 217 14.52 -4.88 16.88
CA GLY A 217 15.84 -4.67 17.46
C GLY A 217 16.41 -3.27 17.24
N ILE A 218 15.85 -2.48 16.32
CA ILE A 218 16.24 -1.09 16.05
C ILE A 218 15.34 -0.09 16.83
N THR A 219 14.16 -0.51 17.27
CA THR A 219 13.18 0.32 18.00
C THR A 219 13.34 0.19 19.52
#